data_dd56324edbd8bca07d37e3032a98ae12
#
_entry.id   dd56324edbd8bca07d37e3032a98ae12
#
_cell.length_a   1.000
_cell.length_b   1.000
_cell.length_c   1.000
_cell.angle_alpha   90.00
_cell.angle_beta   90.00
_cell.angle_gamma   90.00
#
_symmetry.space_group_name_H-M   'P 1'
#
loop_
_entity.id
_entity.type
_entity.pdbx_description
1 polymer ?
#
loop_
_entity_poly.entity_id
_entity_poly.type
_entity_poly.pdbx_seq_one_letter_code
_entity_poly.pdbx_strand_id
1 'polypeptide(L)'
;ITTMVNTICNNIIIRVCWINAGFAIILFRDKVYFIALGDDHALTVHHDYIDKFNELTLPDLMAQIGHKYTTENKLLALFPSRDLSQIEFLKRRWVYNNRHGRYIAPLNMDSISGMLNFTKKGAKANQITMDNIATALRELSLQGRNVYDSWYPKLMELARTHFPNMGFSGSVHHDYNLALKETLDSEFEW
;
A
#
# COMPACT_ATOMS: atom_id res chain seq x y z
N ILE A 1 12.89 -10.26 -9.99
CA ILE A 1 12.56 -10.48 -11.43
C ILE A 1 11.07 -10.67 -11.61
N THR A 2 10.38 -11.53 -10.85
CA THR A 2 8.95 -11.82 -11.02
C THR A 2 8.06 -10.57 -10.90
N THR A 3 8.28 -9.72 -9.89
CA THR A 3 7.50 -8.49 -9.70
C THR A 3 7.65 -7.53 -10.88
N MET A 4 8.87 -7.34 -11.40
CA MET A 4 9.11 -6.49 -12.56
C MET A 4 8.40 -7.01 -13.81
N VAL A 5 8.48 -8.31 -14.08
CA VAL A 5 7.79 -8.94 -15.22
C VAL A 5 6.28 -8.78 -15.09
N ASN A 6 5.71 -9.07 -13.91
CA ASN A 6 4.29 -8.90 -13.66
C ASN A 6 3.84 -7.45 -13.82
N THR A 7 4.66 -6.47 -13.37
CA THR A 7 4.37 -5.04 -13.59
C THR A 7 4.30 -4.69 -15.07
N ILE A 8 5.23 -5.19 -15.89
CA ILE A 8 5.23 -4.98 -17.33
C ILE A 8 3.99 -5.63 -17.96
N CYS A 9 3.70 -6.88 -17.61
CA CYS A 9 2.51 -7.59 -18.11
C CYS A 9 1.23 -6.84 -17.75
N ASN A 10 1.07 -6.40 -16.50
CA ASN A 10 -0.07 -5.63 -16.04
C ASN A 10 -0.24 -4.33 -16.85
N ASN A 11 0.86 -3.61 -17.11
CA ASN A 11 0.86 -2.44 -17.96
C ASN A 11 0.37 -2.72 -19.39
N ILE A 12 0.78 -3.84 -19.98
CA ILE A 12 0.35 -4.25 -21.32
C ILE A 12 -1.13 -4.61 -21.30
N ILE A 13 -1.56 -5.43 -20.34
CA ILE A 13 -2.93 -5.92 -20.19
C ILE A 13 -3.92 -4.76 -20.09
N ILE A 14 -3.66 -3.78 -19.22
CA ILE A 14 -4.54 -2.62 -19.04
C ILE A 14 -4.66 -1.80 -20.34
N ARG A 15 -3.58 -1.66 -21.11
CA ARG A 15 -3.63 -0.98 -22.41
C ARG A 15 -4.38 -1.77 -23.48
N VAL A 16 -4.30 -3.08 -23.44
CA VAL A 16 -5.12 -3.95 -24.34
C VAL A 16 -6.60 -3.80 -23.96
N CYS A 17 -6.94 -3.79 -22.68
CA CYS A 17 -8.31 -3.52 -22.22
C CYS A 17 -8.81 -2.14 -22.68
N TRP A 18 -7.97 -1.10 -22.67
CA TRP A 18 -8.30 0.21 -23.20
C TRP A 18 -8.64 0.17 -24.70
N ILE A 19 -7.85 -0.54 -25.51
CA ILE A 19 -8.11 -0.74 -26.93
C ILE A 19 -9.42 -1.52 -27.14
N ASN A 20 -9.65 -2.57 -26.36
CA ASN A 20 -10.86 -3.37 -26.44
C ASN A 20 -12.12 -2.59 -26.01
N ALA A 21 -11.98 -1.58 -25.17
CA ALA A 21 -13.04 -0.63 -24.86
C ALA A 21 -13.37 0.34 -26.02
N GLY A 22 -12.62 0.25 -27.13
CA GLY A 22 -12.83 1.04 -28.36
C GLY A 22 -12.05 2.35 -28.41
N PHE A 23 -11.01 2.51 -27.61
CA PHE A 23 -10.23 3.75 -27.56
C PHE A 23 -8.87 3.64 -28.23
N ALA A 24 -8.42 4.72 -28.87
CA ALA A 24 -7.10 4.77 -29.49
C ALA A 24 -5.99 4.74 -28.41
N ILE A 25 -4.99 3.88 -28.61
CA ILE A 25 -3.88 3.70 -27.64
C ILE A 25 -3.09 4.99 -27.37
N ILE A 26 -3.00 5.88 -28.35
CA ILE A 26 -2.29 7.16 -28.20
C ILE A 26 -2.91 8.05 -27.10
N LEU A 27 -4.21 7.91 -26.84
CA LEU A 27 -4.92 8.68 -25.81
C LEU A 27 -4.67 8.16 -24.40
N PHE A 28 -4.21 6.91 -24.26
CA PHE A 28 -4.07 6.29 -22.94
C PHE A 28 -3.22 7.13 -21.99
N ARG A 29 -2.08 7.60 -22.45
CA ARG A 29 -1.13 8.37 -21.63
C ARG A 29 -1.72 9.68 -21.08
N ASP A 30 -2.58 10.32 -21.86
CA ASP A 30 -3.14 11.63 -21.54
C ASP A 30 -4.47 11.52 -20.77
N LYS A 31 -5.13 10.35 -20.83
CA LYS A 31 -6.49 10.14 -20.29
C LYS A 31 -6.54 9.16 -19.13
N VAL A 32 -5.45 8.41 -18.89
CA VAL A 32 -5.35 7.45 -17.79
C VAL A 32 -4.06 7.68 -17.02
N TYR A 33 -4.18 8.01 -15.72
CA TYR A 33 -3.05 7.90 -14.82
C TYR A 33 -3.04 6.50 -14.23
N PHE A 34 -1.93 5.77 -14.40
CA PHE A 34 -1.82 4.36 -14.06
C PHE A 34 -0.53 4.09 -13.29
N ILE A 35 -0.67 3.47 -12.12
CA ILE A 35 0.44 2.94 -11.33
C ILE A 35 0.25 1.44 -11.11
N ALA A 36 1.34 0.68 -11.16
CA ALA A 36 1.32 -0.76 -10.92
C ALA A 36 2.59 -1.24 -10.23
N LEU A 37 2.45 -2.24 -9.38
CA LEU A 37 3.55 -3.04 -8.83
C LEU A 37 3.14 -4.52 -8.79
N GLY A 38 3.76 -5.33 -9.61
CA GLY A 38 3.34 -6.71 -9.81
C GLY A 38 1.97 -6.78 -10.49
N ASP A 39 1.05 -7.48 -9.89
CA ASP A 39 -0.36 -7.60 -10.28
C ASP A 39 -1.24 -6.51 -9.67
N ASP A 40 -0.81 -5.87 -8.58
CA ASP A 40 -1.53 -4.74 -8.00
C ASP A 40 -1.43 -3.51 -8.89
N HIS A 41 -2.55 -2.80 -9.04
CA HIS A 41 -2.58 -1.52 -9.73
C HIS A 41 -3.66 -0.57 -9.19
N ALA A 42 -3.45 0.72 -9.41
CA ALA A 42 -4.45 1.75 -9.27
C ALA A 42 -4.44 2.65 -10.49
N LEU A 43 -5.61 3.11 -10.89
CA LEU A 43 -5.73 3.99 -12.05
C LEU A 43 -6.82 5.04 -11.86
N THR A 44 -6.63 6.19 -12.49
CA THR A 44 -7.69 7.19 -12.67
C THR A 44 -7.95 7.37 -14.16
N VAL A 45 -9.20 7.58 -14.52
CA VAL A 45 -9.64 7.72 -15.92
C VAL A 45 -10.32 9.07 -16.07
N HIS A 46 -9.97 9.78 -17.16
CA HIS A 46 -10.62 11.04 -17.49
C HIS A 46 -12.13 10.81 -17.70
N HIS A 47 -12.97 11.73 -17.22
CA HIS A 47 -14.43 11.60 -17.16
C HIS A 47 -15.07 11.27 -18.52
N ASP A 48 -14.52 11.74 -19.65
CA ASP A 48 -15.04 11.45 -20.99
C ASP A 48 -14.95 9.96 -21.38
N TYR A 49 -14.16 9.17 -20.68
CA TYR A 49 -13.85 7.77 -21.00
C TYR A 49 -14.35 6.79 -19.97
N ILE A 50 -14.80 7.28 -18.80
CA ILE A 50 -15.15 6.45 -17.64
C ILE A 50 -16.36 5.55 -17.89
N ASP A 51 -17.28 5.93 -18.77
CA ASP A 51 -18.47 5.13 -19.08
C ASP A 51 -18.14 3.75 -19.67
N LYS A 52 -17.03 3.63 -20.39
CA LYS A 52 -16.60 2.40 -21.06
C LYS A 52 -15.33 1.78 -20.47
N PHE A 53 -14.59 2.52 -19.68
CA PHE A 53 -13.35 2.05 -19.07
C PHE A 53 -13.33 2.39 -17.58
N ASN A 54 -13.83 1.49 -16.77
CA ASN A 54 -14.06 1.70 -15.34
C ASN A 54 -13.98 0.35 -14.58
N GLU A 55 -14.13 0.39 -13.26
CA GLU A 55 -14.02 -0.79 -12.41
C GLU A 55 -15.10 -1.86 -12.69
N LEU A 56 -16.28 -1.48 -13.21
CA LEU A 56 -17.34 -2.43 -13.58
C LEU A 56 -17.10 -3.08 -14.94
N THR A 57 -16.46 -2.39 -15.88
CA THR A 57 -16.21 -2.89 -17.25
C THR A 57 -14.89 -3.66 -17.36
N LEU A 58 -13.93 -3.37 -16.50
CA LEU A 58 -12.61 -4.05 -16.50
C LEU A 58 -12.69 -5.58 -16.38
N PRO A 59 -13.57 -6.19 -15.55
CA PRO A 59 -13.70 -7.64 -15.49
C PRO A 59 -14.00 -8.29 -16.86
N ASP A 60 -14.94 -7.73 -17.63
CA ASP A 60 -15.31 -8.25 -18.94
C ASP A 60 -14.20 -8.03 -19.99
N LEU A 61 -13.54 -6.85 -19.96
CA LEU A 61 -12.42 -6.54 -20.83
C LEU A 61 -11.21 -7.45 -20.56
N MET A 62 -10.94 -7.76 -19.29
CA MET A 62 -9.90 -8.72 -18.89
C MET A 62 -10.25 -10.14 -19.28
N ALA A 63 -11.52 -10.54 -19.13
CA ALA A 63 -11.99 -11.88 -19.51
C ALA A 63 -11.82 -12.15 -21.01
N GLN A 64 -11.99 -11.14 -21.88
CA GLN A 64 -11.77 -11.25 -23.34
C GLN A 64 -10.33 -11.66 -23.71
N ILE A 65 -9.37 -11.39 -22.82
CA ILE A 65 -7.95 -11.76 -23.01
C ILE A 65 -7.49 -12.86 -22.06
N GLY A 66 -8.45 -13.59 -21.46
CA GLY A 66 -8.17 -14.76 -20.61
C GLY A 66 -7.68 -14.42 -19.20
N HIS A 67 -7.86 -13.19 -18.74
CA HIS A 67 -7.49 -12.77 -17.39
C HIS A 67 -8.71 -12.59 -16.50
N LYS A 68 -8.55 -12.87 -15.19
CA LYS A 68 -9.56 -12.62 -14.17
C LYS A 68 -9.22 -11.34 -13.42
N TYR A 69 -10.15 -10.40 -13.41
CA TYR A 69 -10.05 -9.18 -12.60
C TYR A 69 -10.80 -9.34 -11.28
N THR A 70 -10.22 -8.84 -10.20
CA THR A 70 -10.88 -8.72 -8.89
C THR A 70 -10.40 -7.43 -8.22
N THR A 71 -11.24 -6.85 -7.37
CA THR A 71 -10.84 -5.76 -6.48
C THR A 71 -9.81 -6.23 -5.44
N GLU A 72 -9.22 -5.32 -4.70
CA GLU A 72 -8.28 -5.58 -3.61
C GLU A 72 -8.82 -6.55 -2.54
N ASN A 73 -10.16 -6.59 -2.36
CA ASN A 73 -10.84 -7.49 -1.45
C ASN A 73 -11.23 -8.84 -2.11
N LYS A 74 -10.79 -9.07 -3.36
CA LYS A 74 -11.15 -10.25 -4.17
C LYS A 74 -12.64 -10.41 -4.43
N LEU A 75 -13.38 -9.32 -4.35
CA LEU A 75 -14.80 -9.23 -4.67
C LEU A 75 -15.00 -8.64 -6.07
N LEU A 76 -16.22 -8.69 -6.55
CA LEU A 76 -16.63 -7.94 -7.75
C LEU A 76 -16.75 -6.45 -7.42
N ALA A 77 -16.43 -5.62 -8.39
CA ALA A 77 -16.66 -4.18 -8.28
C ALA A 77 -18.17 -3.86 -8.17
N LEU A 78 -18.50 -2.90 -7.32
CA LEU A 78 -19.89 -2.47 -7.09
C LEU A 78 -20.16 -1.10 -7.70
N PHE A 79 -19.12 -0.33 -7.98
CA PHE A 79 -19.20 1.04 -8.48
C PHE A 79 -18.27 1.24 -9.68
N PRO A 80 -18.60 2.13 -10.61
CA PRO A 80 -17.72 2.42 -11.76
C PRO A 80 -16.41 3.09 -11.34
N SER A 81 -16.44 3.84 -10.26
CA SER A 81 -15.27 4.51 -9.68
C SER A 81 -15.42 4.66 -8.18
N ARG A 82 -14.30 4.83 -7.50
CA ARG A 82 -14.20 5.06 -6.07
C ARG A 82 -13.25 6.21 -5.79
N ASP A 83 -13.48 6.92 -4.69
CA ASP A 83 -12.56 7.94 -4.21
C ASP A 83 -11.26 7.31 -3.70
N LEU A 84 -10.19 8.11 -3.67
CA LEU A 84 -8.88 7.67 -3.18
C LEU A 84 -8.94 7.07 -1.76
N SER A 85 -9.80 7.60 -0.90
CA SER A 85 -10.02 7.09 0.46
C SER A 85 -10.73 5.73 0.53
N GLN A 86 -11.31 5.26 -0.57
CA GLN A 86 -12.08 4.02 -0.66
C GLN A 86 -11.30 2.86 -1.29
N ILE A 87 -10.08 3.12 -1.77
CA ILE A 87 -9.22 2.12 -2.40
C ILE A 87 -8.04 1.77 -1.51
N GLU A 88 -7.55 0.55 -1.67
CA GLU A 88 -6.30 0.07 -1.09
C GLU A 88 -5.31 -0.27 -2.22
N PHE A 89 -4.06 0.14 -2.09
CA PHE A 89 -2.98 -0.23 -3.00
C PHE A 89 -1.75 -0.65 -2.18
N LEU A 90 -1.20 -1.82 -2.46
CA LEU A 90 -0.07 -2.41 -1.72
C LEU A 90 -0.34 -2.51 -0.20
N LYS A 91 -1.56 -2.88 0.18
CA LYS A 91 -2.02 -2.96 1.57
C LYS A 91 -2.02 -1.62 2.31
N ARG A 92 -2.01 -0.50 1.60
CA ARG A 92 -2.06 0.85 2.14
C ARG A 92 -3.37 1.53 1.77
N ARG A 93 -3.96 2.22 2.75
CA ARG A 93 -5.13 3.08 2.57
C ARG A 93 -4.68 4.51 2.39
N TRP A 94 -5.51 5.33 1.80
CA TRP A 94 -5.25 6.76 1.61
C TRP A 94 -6.12 7.56 2.57
N VAL A 95 -5.49 8.26 3.51
CA VAL A 95 -6.18 9.06 4.52
C VAL A 95 -5.69 10.49 4.43
N TYR A 96 -6.63 11.45 4.25
CA TYR A 96 -6.24 12.86 4.25
C TYR A 96 -5.91 13.31 5.66
N ASN A 97 -4.70 13.81 5.85
CA ASN A 97 -4.23 14.33 7.12
C ASN A 97 -4.36 15.86 7.12
N ASN A 98 -5.39 16.39 7.78
CA ASN A 98 -5.67 17.82 7.85
C ASN A 98 -4.53 18.65 8.44
N ARG A 99 -3.79 18.09 9.40
CA ARG A 99 -2.66 18.77 10.07
C ARG A 99 -1.50 19.01 9.11
N HIS A 100 -1.29 18.10 8.17
CA HIS A 100 -0.18 18.16 7.21
C HIS A 100 -0.65 18.55 5.80
N GLY A 101 -1.96 18.77 5.58
CA GLY A 101 -2.53 19.21 4.31
C GLY A 101 -2.31 18.22 3.15
N ARG A 102 -2.14 16.92 3.44
CA ARG A 102 -1.83 15.90 2.44
C ARG A 102 -2.43 14.54 2.76
N TYR A 103 -2.49 13.68 1.76
CA TYR A 103 -2.78 12.28 1.98
C TYR A 103 -1.56 11.57 2.59
N ILE A 104 -1.81 10.68 3.55
CA ILE A 104 -0.88 9.71 4.09
C ILE A 104 -1.37 8.31 3.75
N ALA A 105 -0.47 7.33 3.72
CA ALA A 105 -0.77 5.99 3.26
C ALA A 105 -0.47 4.93 4.37
N PRO A 106 -1.26 4.89 5.47
CA PRO A 106 -1.06 3.91 6.52
C PRO A 106 -1.22 2.49 6.01
N LEU A 107 -0.29 1.61 6.38
CA LEU A 107 -0.33 0.18 6.10
C LEU A 107 -1.49 -0.46 6.87
N ASN A 108 -2.16 -1.48 6.32
CA ASN A 108 -3.22 -2.15 7.04
C ASN A 108 -2.69 -2.89 8.29
N MET A 109 -3.55 -3.03 9.31
CA MET A 109 -3.16 -3.60 10.61
C MET A 109 -2.75 -5.06 10.54
N ASP A 110 -3.32 -5.84 9.61
CA ASP A 110 -2.95 -7.25 9.41
C ASP A 110 -1.51 -7.38 8.91
N SER A 111 -1.07 -6.48 8.05
CA SER A 111 0.32 -6.44 7.57
C SER A 111 1.29 -6.01 8.67
N ILE A 112 0.90 -5.03 9.52
CA ILE A 112 1.70 -4.63 10.68
C ILE A 112 1.82 -5.80 11.67
N SER A 113 0.72 -6.47 11.99
CA SER A 113 0.72 -7.65 12.85
C SER A 113 1.52 -8.81 12.25
N GLY A 114 1.40 -9.00 10.92
CA GLY A 114 2.15 -10.01 10.19
C GLY A 114 3.67 -9.82 10.30
N MET A 115 4.18 -8.60 10.17
CA MET A 115 5.63 -8.36 10.28
C MET A 115 6.16 -8.61 11.71
N LEU A 116 5.31 -8.51 12.73
CA LEU A 116 5.68 -8.82 14.11
C LEU A 116 5.69 -10.33 14.40
N ASN A 117 4.90 -11.11 13.67
CA ASN A 117 4.75 -12.55 13.90
C ASN A 117 5.74 -13.40 13.08
N PHE A 118 6.37 -12.85 12.04
CA PHE A 118 7.23 -13.61 11.15
C PHE A 118 8.61 -13.00 11.04
N THR A 119 9.64 -13.84 11.18
CA THR A 119 11.04 -13.48 10.91
C THR A 119 11.73 -14.60 10.15
N LYS A 120 12.77 -14.27 9.39
CA LYS A 120 13.61 -15.27 8.73
C LYS A 120 14.48 -15.98 9.76
N LYS A 121 14.54 -17.32 9.70
CA LYS A 121 15.47 -18.11 10.51
C LYS A 121 16.92 -17.79 10.11
N GLY A 122 17.82 -17.70 11.09
CA GLY A 122 19.25 -17.48 10.86
C GLY A 122 19.92 -16.68 11.96
N ALA A 123 21.22 -16.46 11.85
CA ALA A 123 22.04 -15.80 12.86
C ALA A 123 21.62 -14.34 13.16
N LYS A 124 20.89 -13.68 12.24
CA LYS A 124 20.38 -12.31 12.40
C LYS A 124 18.90 -12.24 12.77
N ALA A 125 18.26 -13.36 13.12
CA ALA A 125 16.81 -13.41 13.38
C ALA A 125 16.38 -12.40 14.45
N ASN A 126 17.11 -12.28 15.54
CA ASN A 126 16.80 -11.36 16.63
C ASN A 126 16.90 -9.90 16.18
N GLN A 127 17.95 -9.55 15.40
CA GLN A 127 18.07 -8.18 14.88
C GLN A 127 16.94 -7.85 13.90
N ILE A 128 16.59 -8.79 13.02
CA ILE A 128 15.44 -8.63 12.11
C ILE A 128 14.15 -8.41 12.91
N THR A 129 13.95 -9.12 14.02
CA THR A 129 12.78 -8.92 14.89
C THR A 129 12.77 -7.53 15.52
N MET A 130 13.92 -7.04 16.00
CA MET A 130 14.04 -5.68 16.52
C MET A 130 13.74 -4.62 15.44
N ASP A 131 14.26 -4.81 14.22
CA ASP A 131 14.03 -3.93 13.09
C ASP A 131 12.54 -3.97 12.64
N ASN A 132 11.89 -5.14 12.72
CA ASN A 132 10.44 -5.26 12.49
C ASN A 132 9.62 -4.49 13.52
N ILE A 133 10.02 -4.52 14.81
CA ILE A 133 9.36 -3.73 15.87
C ILE A 133 9.50 -2.23 15.58
N ALA A 134 10.69 -1.76 15.22
CA ALA A 134 10.90 -0.36 14.86
C ALA A 134 10.06 0.06 13.64
N THR A 135 10.00 -0.81 12.62
CA THR A 135 9.19 -0.58 11.42
C THR A 135 7.70 -0.56 11.76
N ALA A 136 7.23 -1.50 12.59
CA ALA A 136 5.84 -1.52 13.04
C ALA A 136 5.47 -0.26 13.81
N LEU A 137 6.35 0.26 14.68
CA LEU A 137 6.11 1.52 15.40
C LEU A 137 6.01 2.71 14.45
N ARG A 138 6.84 2.78 13.40
CA ARG A 138 6.70 3.80 12.35
C ARG A 138 5.35 3.70 11.65
N GLU A 139 4.94 2.53 11.19
CA GLU A 139 3.64 2.33 10.54
C GLU A 139 2.45 2.62 11.49
N LEU A 140 2.58 2.28 12.78
CA LEU A 140 1.56 2.59 13.79
C LEU A 140 1.41 4.10 14.04
N SER A 141 2.46 4.90 13.84
CA SER A 141 2.35 6.37 13.93
C SER A 141 1.41 6.94 12.86
N LEU A 142 1.31 6.32 11.70
CA LEU A 142 0.38 6.70 10.63
C LEU A 142 -1.07 6.30 10.92
N GLN A 143 -1.32 5.38 11.87
CA GLN A 143 -2.67 4.97 12.27
C GLN A 143 -3.35 5.95 13.24
N GLY A 144 -2.61 6.92 13.76
CA GLY A 144 -3.10 7.91 14.72
C GLY A 144 -2.67 7.68 16.16
N ARG A 145 -2.74 8.75 16.96
CA ARG A 145 -2.23 8.80 18.34
C ARG A 145 -2.74 7.66 19.22
N ASN A 146 -4.06 7.44 19.25
CA ASN A 146 -4.65 6.44 20.13
C ASN A 146 -4.13 5.02 19.86
N VAL A 147 -3.93 4.69 18.60
CA VAL A 147 -3.36 3.40 18.18
C VAL A 147 -1.90 3.33 18.61
N TYR A 148 -1.11 4.35 18.30
CA TYR A 148 0.30 4.41 18.66
C TYR A 148 0.52 4.26 20.16
N ASP A 149 -0.16 5.08 20.97
CA ASP A 149 -0.04 5.11 22.43
C ASP A 149 -0.47 3.76 23.08
N SER A 150 -1.36 3.02 22.44
CA SER A 150 -1.77 1.69 22.90
C SER A 150 -0.79 0.56 22.58
N TRP A 151 -0.05 0.68 21.46
CA TRP A 151 0.86 -0.35 20.99
C TRP A 151 2.31 -0.13 21.44
N TYR A 152 2.75 1.12 21.51
CA TYR A 152 4.13 1.48 21.86
C TYR A 152 4.62 0.80 23.15
N PRO A 153 3.92 0.90 24.32
CA PRO A 153 4.41 0.31 25.55
C PRO A 153 4.52 -1.22 25.46
N LYS A 154 3.58 -1.88 24.77
CA LYS A 154 3.58 -3.34 24.61
C LYS A 154 4.76 -3.83 23.78
N LEU A 155 5.05 -3.15 22.66
CA LEU A 155 6.17 -3.49 21.78
C LEU A 155 7.51 -3.21 22.45
N MET A 156 7.61 -2.12 23.21
CA MET A 156 8.83 -1.80 23.97
C MET A 156 9.06 -2.78 25.12
N GLU A 157 8.02 -3.23 25.79
CA GLU A 157 8.12 -4.27 26.83
C GLU A 157 8.59 -5.61 26.22
N LEU A 158 7.99 -6.01 25.09
CA LEU A 158 8.40 -7.21 24.36
C LEU A 158 9.89 -7.12 23.95
N ALA A 159 10.33 -6.00 23.41
CA ALA A 159 11.72 -5.79 23.04
C ALA A 159 12.67 -5.91 24.23
N ARG A 160 12.36 -5.25 25.35
CA ARG A 160 13.18 -5.30 26.56
C ARG A 160 13.23 -6.69 27.21
N THR A 161 12.11 -7.41 27.21
CA THR A 161 12.02 -8.74 27.85
C THR A 161 12.75 -9.82 27.07
N HIS A 162 12.61 -9.81 25.72
CA HIS A 162 13.17 -10.88 24.90
C HIS A 162 14.53 -10.54 24.28
N PHE A 163 14.88 -9.24 24.19
CA PHE A 163 16.12 -8.77 23.56
C PHE A 163 16.84 -7.72 24.41
N PRO A 164 17.13 -7.98 25.71
CA PRO A 164 17.62 -6.97 26.65
C PRO A 164 18.97 -6.33 26.28
N ASN A 165 19.78 -7.04 25.49
CA ASN A 165 21.11 -6.60 25.08
C ASN A 165 21.18 -6.10 23.64
N MET A 166 20.01 -5.85 23.01
CA MET A 166 19.93 -5.39 21.61
C MET A 166 19.32 -4.00 21.54
N GLY A 167 19.81 -3.21 20.57
CA GLY A 167 19.24 -1.92 20.21
C GLY A 167 18.47 -1.97 18.89
N PHE A 168 17.70 -0.96 18.62
CA PHE A 168 17.07 -0.75 17.31
C PHE A 168 18.12 -0.19 16.33
N SER A 169 18.06 -0.61 15.06
CA SER A 169 18.93 -0.06 14.00
C SER A 169 18.52 1.37 13.59
N GLY A 170 17.32 1.81 13.96
CA GLY A 170 16.79 3.14 13.66
C GLY A 170 16.17 3.78 14.89
N SER A 171 15.74 5.03 14.73
CA SER A 171 15.08 5.80 15.79
C SER A 171 13.72 5.20 16.18
N VAL A 172 13.46 5.15 17.47
CA VAL A 172 12.17 4.77 18.04
C VAL A 172 11.78 5.81 19.07
N HIS A 173 10.66 6.48 18.89
CA HIS A 173 10.23 7.58 19.73
C HIS A 173 9.05 7.19 20.63
N HIS A 174 9.10 7.58 21.90
CA HIS A 174 7.96 7.49 22.81
C HIS A 174 6.88 8.51 22.44
N ASP A 175 7.28 9.73 22.07
CA ASP A 175 6.36 10.79 21.68
C ASP A 175 5.79 10.54 20.28
N TYR A 176 4.47 10.44 20.22
CA TYR A 176 3.73 10.22 18.97
C TYR A 176 4.01 11.27 17.90
N ASN A 177 4.08 12.57 18.28
CA ASN A 177 4.26 13.63 17.27
C ASN A 177 5.66 13.55 16.65
N LEU A 178 6.66 13.18 17.45
CA LEU A 178 8.02 13.01 16.96
C LEU A 178 8.12 11.78 16.06
N ALA A 179 7.50 10.65 16.45
CA ALA A 179 7.42 9.44 15.65
C ALA A 179 6.73 9.70 14.30
N LEU A 180 5.57 10.35 14.32
CA LEU A 180 4.84 10.72 13.11
C LEU A 180 5.65 11.65 12.21
N LYS A 181 6.27 12.68 12.78
CA LYS A 181 7.10 13.64 12.04
C LYS A 181 8.25 12.94 11.32
N GLU A 182 9.02 12.11 12.02
CA GLU A 182 10.14 11.37 11.41
C GLU A 182 9.67 10.42 10.32
N THR A 183 8.55 9.71 10.55
CA THR A 183 7.96 8.83 9.53
C THR A 183 7.57 9.61 8.27
N LEU A 184 6.95 10.77 8.43
CA LEU A 184 6.53 11.61 7.30
C LEU A 184 7.71 12.26 6.57
N ASP A 185 8.76 12.64 7.29
CA ASP A 185 9.96 13.24 6.70
C ASP A 185 10.77 12.19 5.93
N SER A 186 10.86 10.96 6.42
CA SER A 186 11.57 9.85 5.75
C SER A 186 10.90 9.37 4.44
N GLU A 187 9.60 9.64 4.24
CA GLU A 187 8.89 9.31 3.00
C GLU A 187 9.30 10.20 1.79
N PHE A 188 10.06 11.26 2.01
CA PHE A 188 10.45 12.23 0.96
C PHE A 188 11.93 12.18 0.55
N GLU A 189 12.73 11.31 1.11
CA GLU A 189 14.12 11.10 0.70
C GLU A 189 14.22 10.09 -0.47
N TRP A 190 13.51 10.37 -1.60
CA TRP A 190 13.60 9.60 -2.87
C TRP A 190 14.23 10.45 -3.97
#